data_f2d7b2b00d0c536d981d9c0fd81c5257
#
_entry.id   f2d7b2b00d0c536d981d9c0fd81c5257
#
_cell.length_a   1.000
_cell.length_b   1.000
_cell.length_c   1.000
_cell.angle_alpha   90.00
_cell.angle_beta   90.00
_cell.angle_gamma   90.00
#
_symmetry.space_group_name_H-M   'P 1'
#
loop_
_entity.id
_entity.type
_entity.pdbx_description
1 polymer ?
#
loop_
_entity_poly.entity_id
_entity_poly.type
_entity_poly.pdbx_seq_one_letter_code
_entity_poly.pdbx_strand_id
1 'polypeptide(L)'
;LQSERGETDSPTGQLSLSIVIFQDLAIVLMVLFIPMLAGDGVTMGELFWVLGKAILLIVGVLLLARRVIPWVLGHVIRTRRQELFLLTVVAICFGTAAASSYAGVSLALGAFLAGLVVSESRYSEHALSEILPLRTIFNAVFFASVGMLLDVGFLIDNPLLVLATAGSVVLIKILTTTGSVIVLGYPLHIAAAAGLGLAQIGEFSFVLERAGRAAGLSPAGLGETGVQVFIA
;
A
#
# COMPACT_ATOMS: atom_id res chain seq x y z
N LEU A 1 -10.44 9.05 11.02
CA LEU A 1 -11.17 8.84 12.29
C LEU A 1 -10.37 9.33 13.51
N GLN A 2 -9.12 8.87 13.74
CA GLN A 2 -8.31 9.32 14.88
C GLN A 2 -7.82 10.76 14.73
N SER A 3 -7.47 11.20 13.51
CA SER A 3 -7.10 12.61 13.24
C SER A 3 -8.28 13.57 13.39
N GLU A 4 -9.49 13.13 13.08
CA GLU A 4 -10.71 13.93 13.26
C GLU A 4 -11.12 14.07 14.74
N ARG A 5 -10.71 13.13 15.58
CA ARG A 5 -10.94 13.16 17.04
C ARG A 5 -9.84 13.86 17.83
N GLY A 6 -8.77 14.30 17.18
CA GLY A 6 -7.60 14.87 17.84
C GLY A 6 -6.83 13.89 18.73
N GLU A 7 -7.00 12.58 18.50
CA GLU A 7 -6.37 11.51 19.29
C GLU A 7 -5.01 11.06 18.74
N THR A 8 -4.54 11.68 17.66
CA THR A 8 -3.24 11.37 17.04
C THR A 8 -2.07 11.52 18.00
N ASP A 9 -2.15 12.46 18.94
CA ASP A 9 -1.10 12.69 19.93
C ASP A 9 -1.19 11.77 21.15
N SER A 10 -2.25 10.96 21.24
CA SER A 10 -2.37 9.95 22.29
C SER A 10 -1.37 8.80 22.07
N PRO A 11 -0.92 8.10 23.12
CA PRO A 11 -0.04 6.94 22.99
C PRO A 11 -0.59 5.87 22.04
N THR A 12 -1.91 5.65 22.05
CA THR A 12 -2.60 4.73 21.17
C THR A 12 -2.59 5.23 19.73
N GLY A 13 -2.81 6.53 19.52
CA GLY A 13 -2.80 7.15 18.19
C GLY A 13 -1.44 7.09 17.52
N GLN A 14 -0.39 7.49 18.23
CA GLN A 14 1.00 7.43 17.73
C GLN A 14 1.43 6.00 17.41
N LEU A 15 1.07 5.04 18.29
CA LEU A 15 1.37 3.63 18.07
C LEU A 15 0.63 3.08 16.85
N SER A 16 -0.67 3.35 16.74
CA SER A 16 -1.48 2.93 15.59
C SER A 16 -0.95 3.51 14.29
N LEU A 17 -0.57 4.78 14.27
CA LEU A 17 0.03 5.42 13.10
C LEU A 17 1.36 4.76 12.71
N SER A 18 2.22 4.49 13.69
CA SER A 18 3.51 3.81 13.46
C SER A 18 3.31 2.40 12.89
N ILE A 19 2.33 1.65 13.39
CA ILE A 19 2.00 0.30 12.88
C ILE A 19 1.48 0.37 11.45
N VAL A 20 0.59 1.32 11.12
CA VAL A 20 0.07 1.51 9.75
C VAL A 20 1.20 1.83 8.79
N ILE A 21 2.08 2.78 9.13
CA ILE A 21 3.24 3.12 8.30
C ILE A 21 4.15 1.90 8.09
N PHE A 22 4.38 1.11 9.15
CA PHE A 22 5.16 -0.11 9.04
C PHE A 22 4.48 -1.15 8.12
N GLN A 23 3.16 -1.32 8.23
CA GLN A 23 2.37 -2.22 7.38
C GLN A 23 2.45 -1.79 5.91
N ASP A 24 2.30 -0.50 5.61
CA ASP A 24 2.43 0.03 4.26
C ASP A 24 3.83 -0.22 3.68
N LEU A 25 4.87 -0.03 4.49
CA LEU A 25 6.23 -0.34 4.07
C LEU A 25 6.45 -1.86 3.87
N ALA A 26 5.88 -2.68 4.74
CA ALA A 26 5.98 -4.15 4.65
C ALA A 26 5.30 -4.68 3.38
N ILE A 27 4.17 -4.10 2.95
CA ILE A 27 3.48 -4.49 1.72
C ILE A 27 4.36 -4.27 0.50
N VAL A 28 5.12 -3.18 0.45
CA VAL A 28 6.09 -2.92 -0.62
C VAL A 28 7.10 -4.06 -0.72
N LEU A 29 7.63 -4.50 0.42
CA LEU A 29 8.53 -5.65 0.46
C LEU A 29 7.82 -6.95 0.04
N MET A 30 6.59 -7.18 0.52
CA MET A 30 5.81 -8.36 0.14
C MET A 30 5.59 -8.45 -1.38
N VAL A 31 5.20 -7.34 -2.03
CA VAL A 31 5.04 -7.29 -3.49
C VAL A 31 6.34 -7.64 -4.21
N LEU A 32 7.49 -7.22 -3.67
CA LEU A 32 8.79 -7.56 -4.21
C LEU A 32 9.13 -9.05 -4.07
N PHE A 33 8.66 -9.70 -2.99
CA PHE A 33 8.89 -11.12 -2.72
C PHE A 33 7.92 -12.07 -3.47
N ILE A 34 6.76 -11.59 -3.93
CA ILE A 34 5.76 -12.42 -4.62
C ILE A 34 6.34 -13.21 -5.81
N PRO A 35 7.09 -12.62 -6.76
CA PRO A 35 7.65 -13.38 -7.89
C PRO A 35 8.62 -14.48 -7.45
N MET A 36 9.23 -14.32 -6.28
CA MET A 36 10.14 -15.30 -5.71
C MET A 36 9.41 -16.51 -5.11
N LEU A 37 8.24 -16.26 -4.48
CA LEU A 37 7.40 -17.31 -3.91
C LEU A 37 6.71 -18.15 -4.99
N ALA A 38 6.48 -17.56 -6.16
CA ALA A 38 5.89 -18.22 -7.33
C ALA A 38 6.87 -19.17 -8.05
N GLY A 39 8.12 -19.24 -7.60
CA GLY A 39 9.23 -19.76 -8.34
C GLY A 39 9.18 -21.20 -8.75
N ASP A 40 9.16 -21.40 -10.05
CA ASP A 40 9.70 -22.56 -10.73
C ASP A 40 11.24 -22.54 -10.60
N GLY A 41 11.76 -23.08 -9.49
CA GLY A 41 13.18 -23.40 -9.36
C GLY A 41 14.16 -22.22 -9.44
N VAL A 42 13.79 -21.04 -8.92
CA VAL A 42 14.71 -19.89 -8.85
C VAL A 42 15.94 -20.26 -8.04
N THR A 43 17.08 -20.29 -8.68
CA THR A 43 18.35 -20.54 -8.00
C THR A 43 18.69 -19.38 -7.05
N MET A 44 19.42 -19.65 -5.97
CA MET A 44 19.88 -18.59 -5.04
C MET A 44 20.63 -17.47 -5.78
N GLY A 45 21.32 -17.78 -6.88
CA GLY A 45 22.02 -16.79 -7.70
C GLY A 45 21.07 -15.85 -8.44
N GLU A 46 19.99 -16.40 -9.02
CA GLU A 46 18.94 -15.60 -9.68
C GLU A 46 18.20 -14.71 -8.67
N LEU A 47 18.00 -15.22 -7.47
CA LEU A 47 17.44 -14.49 -6.36
C LEU A 47 18.25 -13.24 -6.01
N PHE A 48 19.56 -13.41 -5.76
CA PHE A 48 20.46 -12.30 -5.50
C PHE A 48 20.52 -11.31 -6.66
N TRP A 49 20.40 -11.80 -7.91
CA TRP A 49 20.39 -10.97 -9.10
C TRP A 49 19.12 -10.10 -9.21
N VAL A 50 17.95 -10.71 -8.96
CA VAL A 50 16.65 -10.00 -8.96
C VAL A 50 16.58 -8.96 -7.83
N LEU A 51 16.97 -9.37 -6.60
CA LEU A 51 17.05 -8.46 -5.46
C LEU A 51 18.06 -7.33 -5.70
N GLY A 52 19.23 -7.66 -6.24
CA GLY A 52 20.26 -6.68 -6.59
C GLY A 52 19.77 -5.66 -7.62
N LYS A 53 19.07 -6.10 -8.66
CA LYS A 53 18.43 -5.22 -9.65
C LYS A 53 17.36 -4.34 -9.01
N ALA A 54 16.50 -4.91 -8.16
CA ALA A 54 15.43 -4.16 -7.50
C ALA A 54 16.00 -3.09 -6.56
N ILE A 55 17.00 -3.44 -5.75
CA ILE A 55 17.68 -2.50 -4.86
C ILE A 55 18.40 -1.41 -5.66
N LEU A 56 19.14 -1.79 -6.71
CA LEU A 56 19.82 -0.84 -7.58
C LEU A 56 18.86 0.14 -8.22
N LEU A 57 17.70 -0.36 -8.66
CA LEU A 57 16.64 0.46 -9.26
C LEU A 57 16.02 1.41 -8.23
N ILE A 58 15.67 0.90 -7.03
CA ILE A 58 15.13 1.72 -5.95
C ILE A 58 16.12 2.82 -5.57
N VAL A 59 17.38 2.47 -5.36
CA VAL A 59 18.45 3.44 -5.04
C VAL A 59 18.64 4.42 -6.19
N GLY A 60 18.67 3.94 -7.43
CA GLY A 60 18.81 4.79 -8.63
C GLY A 60 17.65 5.79 -8.76
N VAL A 61 16.41 5.32 -8.60
CA VAL A 61 15.22 6.17 -8.61
C VAL A 61 15.26 7.18 -7.47
N LEU A 62 15.58 6.77 -6.25
CA LEU A 62 15.66 7.66 -5.09
C LEU A 62 16.75 8.73 -5.26
N LEU A 63 17.94 8.37 -5.74
CA LEU A 63 19.03 9.31 -5.98
C LEU A 63 18.69 10.33 -7.08
N LEU A 64 18.14 9.84 -8.21
CA LEU A 64 17.69 10.70 -9.30
C LEU A 64 16.54 11.59 -8.87
N ALA A 65 15.58 11.02 -8.18
CA ALA A 65 14.39 11.72 -7.72
C ALA A 65 14.73 12.79 -6.67
N ARG A 66 15.63 12.53 -5.73
CA ARG A 66 16.10 13.52 -4.74
C ARG A 66 16.74 14.76 -5.39
N ARG A 67 17.23 14.64 -6.59
CA ARG A 67 17.85 15.78 -7.31
C ARG A 67 16.91 16.42 -8.33
N VAL A 68 16.22 15.60 -9.10
CA VAL A 68 15.36 16.05 -10.22
C VAL A 68 14.04 16.61 -9.69
N ILE A 69 13.39 15.92 -8.76
CA ILE A 69 12.05 16.31 -8.28
C ILE A 69 12.06 17.69 -7.62
N PRO A 70 12.96 18.00 -6.64
CA PRO A 70 13.00 19.33 -6.06
C PRO A 70 13.36 20.43 -7.05
N TRP A 71 14.20 20.12 -8.05
CA TRP A 71 14.55 21.06 -9.11
C TRP A 71 13.36 21.38 -10.02
N VAL A 72 12.63 20.35 -10.46
CA VAL A 72 11.41 20.49 -11.29
C VAL A 72 10.33 21.26 -10.52
N LEU A 73 10.01 20.82 -9.30
CA LEU A 73 9.00 21.45 -8.46
C LEU A 73 9.37 22.91 -8.14
N GLY A 74 10.66 23.18 -7.89
CA GLY A 74 11.16 24.52 -7.64
C GLY A 74 11.05 25.47 -8.84
N HIS A 75 11.14 24.96 -10.06
CA HIS A 75 10.90 25.75 -11.28
C HIS A 75 9.41 26.02 -11.48
N VAL A 76 8.58 25.00 -11.29
CA VAL A 76 7.14 25.11 -11.52
C VAL A 76 6.46 26.01 -10.49
N ILE A 77 6.85 25.93 -9.20
CA ILE A 77 6.25 26.78 -8.16
C ILE A 77 6.50 28.27 -8.39
N ARG A 78 7.60 28.63 -9.08
CA ARG A 78 7.89 30.03 -9.45
C ARG A 78 6.90 30.60 -10.45
N THR A 79 6.23 29.73 -11.21
CA THR A 79 5.19 30.19 -12.17
C THR A 79 3.91 30.67 -11.47
N ARG A 80 3.76 30.37 -10.17
CA ARG A 80 2.58 30.67 -9.33
C ARG A 80 1.26 30.14 -9.93
N ARG A 81 1.34 29.09 -10.78
CA ARG A 81 0.19 28.42 -11.37
C ARG A 81 -0.03 27.09 -10.68
N GLN A 82 -1.11 27.01 -9.93
CA GLN A 82 -1.47 25.86 -9.10
C GLN A 82 -1.72 24.62 -9.95
N GLU A 83 -2.37 24.78 -11.10
CA GLU A 83 -2.68 23.69 -12.02
C GLU A 83 -1.39 23.07 -12.60
N LEU A 84 -0.38 23.91 -12.92
CA LEU A 84 0.90 23.41 -13.41
C LEU A 84 1.66 22.63 -12.35
N PHE A 85 1.58 23.07 -11.09
CA PHE A 85 2.21 22.37 -9.98
C PHE A 85 1.56 20.99 -9.77
N LEU A 86 0.22 20.95 -9.71
CA LEU A 86 -0.53 19.71 -9.59
C LEU A 86 -0.21 18.72 -10.72
N LEU A 87 -0.30 19.17 -11.98
CA LEU A 87 0.02 18.35 -13.14
C LEU A 87 1.46 17.83 -13.11
N THR A 88 2.40 18.64 -12.60
CA THR A 88 3.79 18.22 -12.46
C THR A 88 3.94 17.14 -11.42
N VAL A 89 3.30 17.25 -10.25
CA VAL A 89 3.34 16.20 -9.23
C VAL A 89 2.72 14.90 -9.75
N VAL A 90 1.59 14.99 -10.43
CA VAL A 90 0.92 13.84 -11.06
C VAL A 90 1.84 13.21 -12.12
N ALA A 91 2.47 14.02 -12.99
CA ALA A 91 3.39 13.55 -14.01
C ALA A 91 4.63 12.88 -13.41
N ILE A 92 5.15 13.37 -12.30
CA ILE A 92 6.26 12.74 -11.56
C ILE A 92 5.82 11.37 -11.03
N CYS A 93 4.65 11.27 -10.40
CA CYS A 93 4.16 10.01 -9.86
C CYS A 93 3.94 8.97 -10.96
N PHE A 94 3.21 9.32 -12.03
CA PHE A 94 2.95 8.40 -13.14
C PHE A 94 4.21 8.09 -13.96
N GLY A 95 5.07 9.08 -14.18
CA GLY A 95 6.33 8.89 -14.90
C GLY A 95 7.28 7.96 -14.15
N THR A 96 7.39 8.11 -12.83
CA THR A 96 8.20 7.20 -11.99
C THR A 96 7.60 5.81 -11.95
N ALA A 97 6.27 5.70 -11.83
CA ALA A 97 5.57 4.42 -11.87
C ALA A 97 5.81 3.69 -13.20
N ALA A 98 5.65 4.38 -14.31
CA ALA A 98 5.92 3.83 -15.65
C ALA A 98 7.38 3.42 -15.82
N ALA A 99 8.34 4.27 -15.43
CA ALA A 99 9.75 3.96 -15.48
C ALA A 99 10.12 2.71 -14.65
N SER A 100 9.52 2.57 -13.46
CA SER A 100 9.69 1.39 -12.61
C SER A 100 9.14 0.12 -13.27
N SER A 101 7.99 0.22 -13.94
CA SER A 101 7.39 -0.89 -14.66
C SER A 101 8.27 -1.36 -15.84
N TYR A 102 8.85 -0.46 -16.59
CA TYR A 102 9.82 -0.81 -17.66
C TYR A 102 11.07 -1.50 -17.11
N ALA A 103 11.44 -1.22 -15.88
CA ALA A 103 12.57 -1.86 -15.22
C ALA A 103 12.21 -3.19 -14.51
N GLY A 104 10.97 -3.67 -14.70
CA GLY A 104 10.50 -4.94 -14.14
C GLY A 104 9.98 -4.84 -12.69
N VAL A 105 9.76 -3.63 -12.20
CA VAL A 105 9.19 -3.38 -10.87
C VAL A 105 7.71 -2.98 -10.99
N SER A 106 6.90 -3.30 -10.00
CA SER A 106 5.47 -2.98 -10.06
C SER A 106 5.19 -1.47 -10.16
N LEU A 107 4.14 -1.10 -10.92
CA LEU A 107 3.65 0.28 -11.01
C LEU A 107 3.36 0.89 -9.63
N ALA A 108 2.78 0.09 -8.73
CA ALA A 108 2.44 0.52 -7.38
C ALA A 108 3.69 0.92 -6.57
N LEU A 109 4.76 0.10 -6.65
CA LEU A 109 6.03 0.42 -6.00
C LEU A 109 6.66 1.69 -6.58
N GLY A 110 6.62 1.86 -7.90
CA GLY A 110 7.12 3.08 -8.54
C GLY A 110 6.37 4.34 -8.11
N ALA A 111 5.05 4.28 -8.03
CA ALA A 111 4.21 5.38 -7.54
C ALA A 111 4.49 5.69 -6.06
N PHE A 112 4.66 4.65 -5.22
CA PHE A 112 5.03 4.80 -3.81
C PHE A 112 6.38 5.52 -3.65
N LEU A 113 7.40 5.09 -4.40
CA LEU A 113 8.73 5.72 -4.38
C LEU A 113 8.67 7.20 -4.81
N ALA A 114 7.87 7.52 -5.83
CA ALA A 114 7.65 8.91 -6.23
C ALA A 114 7.03 9.73 -5.11
N GLY A 115 5.99 9.20 -4.46
CA GLY A 115 5.34 9.83 -3.32
C GLY A 115 6.31 10.06 -2.16
N LEU A 116 7.15 9.07 -1.84
CA LEU A 116 8.17 9.16 -0.80
C LEU A 116 9.15 10.31 -1.10
N VAL A 117 9.64 10.43 -2.33
CA VAL A 117 10.57 11.51 -2.70
C VAL A 117 9.91 12.87 -2.69
N VAL A 118 8.65 12.96 -3.15
CA VAL A 118 7.87 14.22 -3.07
C VAL A 118 7.67 14.62 -1.61
N SER A 119 7.40 13.66 -0.71
CA SER A 119 7.20 13.90 0.71
C SER A 119 8.46 14.39 1.43
N GLU A 120 9.65 14.02 0.98
CA GLU A 120 10.93 14.52 1.50
C GLU A 120 11.32 15.91 0.92
N SER A 121 10.59 16.38 -0.09
CA SER A 121 10.89 17.67 -0.73
C SER A 121 10.42 18.87 0.13
N ARG A 122 11.02 20.04 -0.10
CA ARG A 122 10.58 21.29 0.55
C ARG A 122 9.16 21.71 0.17
N TYR A 123 8.56 21.06 -0.80
CA TYR A 123 7.24 21.35 -1.35
C TYR A 123 6.19 20.32 -0.95
N SER A 124 6.52 19.44 0.02
CA SER A 124 5.66 18.33 0.45
C SER A 124 4.28 18.80 0.93
N GLU A 125 4.22 19.83 1.77
CA GLU A 125 2.94 20.35 2.26
C GLU A 125 2.07 20.93 1.13
N HIS A 126 2.70 21.64 0.20
CA HIS A 126 1.99 22.17 -0.96
C HIS A 126 1.53 21.06 -1.90
N ALA A 127 2.38 20.05 -2.15
CA ALA A 127 2.01 18.88 -2.92
C ALA A 127 0.86 18.08 -2.27
N LEU A 128 0.90 17.93 -0.96
CA LEU A 128 -0.15 17.24 -0.21
C LEU A 128 -1.49 17.96 -0.33
N SER A 129 -1.52 19.29 -0.16
CA SER A 129 -2.77 20.08 -0.27
C SER A 129 -3.41 19.97 -1.64
N GLU A 130 -2.60 19.92 -2.72
CA GLU A 130 -3.08 19.79 -4.09
C GLU A 130 -3.56 18.37 -4.43
N ILE A 131 -2.93 17.34 -3.86
CA ILE A 131 -3.25 15.93 -4.15
C ILE A 131 -4.44 15.44 -3.34
N LEU A 132 -4.71 15.97 -2.16
CA LEU A 132 -5.81 15.52 -1.30
C LEU A 132 -7.17 15.41 -2.01
N PRO A 133 -7.62 16.39 -2.82
CA PRO A 133 -8.87 16.28 -3.55
C PRO A 133 -8.85 15.14 -4.59
N LEU A 134 -7.73 14.97 -5.30
CA LEU A 134 -7.56 13.89 -6.27
C LEU A 134 -7.56 12.52 -5.59
N ARG A 135 -6.88 12.39 -4.46
CA ARG A 135 -6.88 11.16 -3.65
C ARG A 135 -8.30 10.73 -3.31
N THR A 136 -9.15 11.68 -2.90
CA THR A 136 -10.55 11.39 -2.55
C THR A 136 -11.32 10.86 -3.76
N ILE A 137 -11.16 11.47 -4.93
CA ILE A 137 -11.81 11.04 -6.17
C ILE A 137 -11.30 9.66 -6.60
N PHE A 138 -9.98 9.46 -6.61
CA PHE A 138 -9.40 8.18 -7.02
C PHE A 138 -9.74 7.04 -6.06
N ASN A 139 -9.79 7.30 -4.75
CA ASN A 139 -10.26 6.32 -3.78
C ASN A 139 -11.72 5.95 -4.03
N ALA A 140 -12.60 6.93 -4.31
CA ALA A 140 -14.00 6.65 -4.63
C ALA A 140 -14.13 5.78 -5.88
N VAL A 141 -13.38 6.08 -6.95
CA VAL A 141 -13.36 5.28 -8.19
C VAL A 141 -12.80 3.88 -7.92
N PHE A 142 -11.74 3.78 -7.13
CA PHE A 142 -11.14 2.49 -6.77
C PHE A 142 -12.14 1.61 -6.02
N PHE A 143 -12.74 2.11 -4.94
CA PHE A 143 -13.71 1.33 -4.17
C PHE A 143 -14.99 1.02 -4.95
N ALA A 144 -15.45 1.93 -5.80
CA ALA A 144 -16.55 1.63 -6.73
C ALA A 144 -16.18 0.50 -7.69
N SER A 145 -14.97 0.52 -8.24
CA SER A 145 -14.50 -0.53 -9.15
C SER A 145 -14.36 -1.88 -8.45
N VAL A 146 -13.86 -1.90 -7.22
CA VAL A 146 -13.78 -3.14 -6.40
C VAL A 146 -15.18 -3.63 -6.07
N GLY A 147 -16.09 -2.73 -5.67
CA GLY A 147 -17.49 -3.10 -5.40
C GLY A 147 -18.22 -3.68 -6.61
N MET A 148 -17.91 -3.24 -7.83
CA MET A 148 -18.45 -3.81 -9.06
C MET A 148 -17.95 -5.23 -9.38
N LEU A 149 -16.81 -5.63 -8.81
CA LEU A 149 -16.29 -7.01 -8.94
C LEU A 149 -16.94 -7.98 -7.96
N LEU A 150 -17.68 -7.48 -6.96
CA LEU A 150 -18.37 -8.31 -5.98
C LEU A 150 -19.54 -9.03 -6.63
N ASP A 151 -19.55 -10.35 -6.55
CA ASP A 151 -20.69 -11.17 -6.91
C ASP A 151 -21.65 -11.27 -5.72
N VAL A 152 -22.73 -10.50 -5.79
CA VAL A 152 -23.79 -10.51 -4.77
C VAL A 152 -24.47 -11.87 -4.65
N GLY A 153 -24.59 -12.62 -5.76
CA GLY A 153 -25.11 -13.99 -5.75
C GLY A 153 -24.25 -14.90 -4.88
N PHE A 154 -22.93 -14.87 -5.08
CA PHE A 154 -21.99 -15.62 -4.27
C PHE A 154 -22.10 -15.29 -2.75
N LEU A 155 -22.27 -14.00 -2.42
CA LEU A 155 -22.43 -13.55 -1.05
C LEU A 155 -23.70 -14.13 -0.37
N ILE A 156 -24.80 -14.16 -1.13
CA ILE A 156 -26.10 -14.69 -0.67
C ILE A 156 -26.06 -16.22 -0.56
N ASP A 157 -25.39 -16.89 -1.49
CA ASP A 157 -25.31 -18.36 -1.54
C ASP A 157 -24.34 -18.92 -0.50
N ASN A 158 -23.32 -18.13 -0.08
CA ASN A 158 -22.27 -18.58 0.83
C ASN A 158 -22.07 -17.66 2.04
N PRO A 159 -23.13 -17.26 2.77
CA PRO A 159 -23.02 -16.24 3.83
C PRO A 159 -22.15 -16.71 4.99
N LEU A 160 -22.19 -18.00 5.34
CA LEU A 160 -21.40 -18.56 6.43
C LEU A 160 -19.90 -18.57 6.10
N LEU A 161 -19.54 -18.87 4.85
CA LEU A 161 -18.16 -18.86 4.39
C LEU A 161 -17.59 -17.44 4.45
N VAL A 162 -18.33 -16.47 3.94
CA VAL A 162 -17.91 -15.06 3.92
C VAL A 162 -17.79 -14.51 5.34
N LEU A 163 -18.76 -14.75 6.19
CA LEU A 163 -18.71 -14.29 7.60
C LEU A 163 -17.61 -14.98 8.40
N ALA A 164 -17.38 -16.27 8.17
CA ALA A 164 -16.33 -17.02 8.85
C ALA A 164 -14.94 -16.53 8.42
N THR A 165 -14.72 -16.28 7.13
CA THR A 165 -13.44 -15.74 6.62
C THR A 165 -13.20 -14.32 7.08
N ALA A 166 -14.17 -13.42 6.95
CA ALA A 166 -14.07 -12.05 7.45
C ALA A 166 -13.82 -12.03 8.96
N GLY A 167 -14.59 -12.80 9.72
CA GLY A 167 -14.42 -12.92 11.18
C GLY A 167 -13.04 -13.48 11.57
N SER A 168 -12.54 -14.48 10.85
CA SER A 168 -11.21 -15.05 11.11
C SER A 168 -10.09 -14.05 10.83
N VAL A 169 -10.19 -13.28 9.75
CA VAL A 169 -9.20 -12.24 9.41
C VAL A 169 -9.19 -11.15 10.47
N VAL A 170 -10.36 -10.63 10.87
CA VAL A 170 -10.48 -9.63 11.92
C VAL A 170 -9.89 -10.16 13.24
N LEU A 171 -10.22 -11.39 13.62
CA LEU A 171 -9.71 -12.01 14.84
C LEU A 171 -8.19 -12.16 14.81
N ILE A 172 -7.63 -12.68 13.72
CA ILE A 172 -6.17 -12.83 13.55
C ILE A 172 -5.48 -11.47 13.64
N LYS A 173 -6.05 -10.44 13.00
CA LYS A 173 -5.51 -9.08 13.04
C LYS A 173 -5.52 -8.50 14.46
N ILE A 174 -6.63 -8.66 15.20
CA ILE A 174 -6.71 -8.24 16.60
C ILE A 174 -5.64 -8.95 17.43
N LEU A 175 -5.56 -10.27 17.34
CA LEU A 175 -4.64 -11.06 18.15
C LEU A 175 -3.17 -10.74 17.82
N THR A 176 -2.82 -10.66 16.55
CA THR A 176 -1.44 -10.36 16.13
C THR A 176 -1.03 -8.93 16.48
N THR A 177 -1.88 -7.94 16.25
CA THR A 177 -1.58 -6.55 16.58
C THR A 177 -1.52 -6.35 18.10
N THR A 178 -2.51 -6.85 18.84
CA THR A 178 -2.51 -6.77 20.31
C THR A 178 -1.31 -7.48 20.91
N GLY A 179 -1.01 -8.69 20.42
CA GLY A 179 0.14 -9.48 20.88
C GLY A 179 1.47 -8.76 20.62
N SER A 180 1.65 -8.20 19.43
CA SER A 180 2.85 -7.43 19.09
C SER A 180 3.05 -6.21 19.99
N VAL A 181 1.97 -5.50 20.28
CA VAL A 181 2.01 -4.30 21.14
C VAL A 181 2.30 -4.67 22.61
N ILE A 182 1.78 -5.80 23.10
CA ILE A 182 2.11 -6.32 24.43
C ILE A 182 3.60 -6.70 24.51
N VAL A 183 4.13 -7.36 23.49
CA VAL A 183 5.56 -7.73 23.42
C VAL A 183 6.46 -6.48 23.44
N LEU A 184 6.00 -5.37 22.88
CA LEU A 184 6.68 -4.08 22.96
C LEU A 184 6.59 -3.41 24.33
N GLY A 185 5.89 -4.02 25.32
CA GLY A 185 5.81 -3.54 26.70
C GLY A 185 4.66 -2.56 26.99
N TYR A 186 3.74 -2.38 26.07
CA TYR A 186 2.56 -1.53 26.30
C TYR A 186 1.48 -2.24 27.12
N PRO A 187 0.73 -1.52 27.95
CA PRO A 187 -0.34 -2.11 28.74
C PRO A 187 -1.50 -2.62 27.88
N LEU A 188 -2.19 -3.65 28.37
CA LEU A 188 -3.23 -4.38 27.63
C LEU A 188 -4.32 -3.46 27.04
N HIS A 189 -4.73 -2.42 27.75
CA HIS A 189 -5.79 -1.51 27.27
C HIS A 189 -5.35 -0.72 26.02
N ILE A 190 -4.08 -0.29 25.94
CA ILE A 190 -3.52 0.36 24.75
C ILE A 190 -3.36 -0.66 23.63
N ALA A 191 -2.85 -1.85 23.94
CA ALA A 191 -2.66 -2.92 22.98
C ALA A 191 -3.99 -3.39 22.35
N ALA A 192 -5.02 -3.59 23.18
CA ALA A 192 -6.35 -3.97 22.72
C ALA A 192 -7.01 -2.85 21.87
N ALA A 193 -6.87 -1.59 22.27
CA ALA A 193 -7.39 -0.46 21.50
C ALA A 193 -6.71 -0.35 20.13
N ALA A 194 -5.39 -0.53 20.06
CA ALA A 194 -4.66 -0.58 18.79
C ALA A 194 -5.07 -1.79 17.94
N GLY A 195 -5.20 -2.98 18.53
CA GLY A 195 -5.64 -4.20 17.86
C GLY A 195 -7.03 -4.08 17.25
N LEU A 196 -7.99 -3.54 17.99
CA LEU A 196 -9.36 -3.29 17.51
C LEU A 196 -9.39 -2.20 16.42
N GLY A 197 -8.64 -1.11 16.61
CA GLY A 197 -8.59 0.00 15.66
C GLY A 197 -7.94 -0.36 14.34
N LEU A 198 -7.04 -1.35 14.32
CA LEU A 198 -6.30 -1.80 13.13
C LEU A 198 -6.79 -3.16 12.60
N ALA A 199 -7.93 -3.66 13.06
CA ALA A 199 -8.51 -4.94 12.66
C ALA A 199 -9.20 -4.90 11.28
N GLN A 200 -8.67 -4.12 10.37
CA GLN A 200 -9.17 -3.97 9.00
C GLN A 200 -8.17 -4.51 7.98
N ILE A 201 -8.66 -4.89 6.80
CA ILE A 201 -7.82 -5.18 5.64
C ILE A 201 -7.56 -3.87 4.91
N GLY A 202 -6.30 -3.54 4.66
CA GLY A 202 -5.92 -2.34 3.93
C GLY A 202 -6.14 -2.49 2.42
N GLU A 203 -6.31 -1.37 1.72
CA GLU A 203 -6.49 -1.32 0.26
C GLU A 203 -5.35 -1.98 -0.55
N PHE A 204 -4.14 -2.00 0.00
CA PHE A 204 -2.99 -2.66 -0.62
C PHE A 204 -3.10 -4.18 -0.70
N SER A 205 -3.99 -4.80 0.07
CA SER A 205 -4.25 -6.25 -0.02
C SER A 205 -4.77 -6.66 -1.39
N PHE A 206 -5.54 -5.79 -2.08
CA PHE A 206 -5.97 -6.01 -3.46
C PHE A 206 -4.79 -5.98 -4.44
N VAL A 207 -3.81 -5.12 -4.19
CA VAL A 207 -2.57 -5.06 -4.99
C VAL A 207 -1.77 -6.35 -4.80
N LEU A 208 -1.68 -6.82 -3.55
CA LEU A 208 -0.96 -8.05 -3.18
C LEU A 208 -1.62 -9.29 -3.79
N GLU A 209 -2.96 -9.38 -3.70
CA GLU A 209 -3.76 -10.44 -4.30
C GLU A 209 -3.55 -10.50 -5.82
N ARG A 210 -3.68 -9.36 -6.49
CA ARG A 210 -3.49 -9.27 -7.94
C ARG A 210 -2.07 -9.65 -8.36
N ALA A 211 -1.06 -9.21 -7.62
CA ALA A 211 0.33 -9.57 -7.88
C ALA A 211 0.59 -11.07 -7.64
N GLY A 212 0.05 -11.64 -6.56
CA GLY A 212 0.14 -13.07 -6.25
C GLY A 212 -0.53 -13.93 -7.31
N ARG A 213 -1.69 -13.52 -7.78
CA ARG A 213 -2.41 -14.21 -8.86
C ARG A 213 -1.64 -14.16 -10.18
N ALA A 214 -1.13 -12.98 -10.55
CA ALA A 214 -0.31 -12.82 -11.76
C ALA A 214 0.97 -13.67 -11.73
N ALA A 215 1.46 -13.96 -10.52
CA ALA A 215 2.62 -14.82 -10.27
C ALA A 215 2.26 -16.31 -10.08
N GLY A 216 0.99 -16.71 -10.25
CA GLY A 216 0.56 -18.11 -10.13
C GLY A 216 0.46 -18.65 -8.69
N LEU A 217 0.50 -17.78 -7.68
CA LEU A 217 0.41 -18.14 -6.27
C LEU A 217 -1.02 -18.42 -5.77
N SER A 218 -2.02 -18.35 -6.65
CA SER A 218 -3.39 -18.68 -6.26
C SER A 218 -3.47 -20.14 -5.84
N PRO A 219 -4.08 -20.45 -4.66
CA PRO A 219 -4.25 -21.83 -4.24
C PRO A 219 -5.01 -22.62 -5.28
N ALA A 220 -4.46 -23.77 -5.69
CA ALA A 220 -5.13 -24.66 -6.63
C ALA A 220 -6.51 -25.06 -6.08
N GLY A 221 -7.57 -24.79 -6.83
CA GLY A 221 -8.94 -25.13 -6.47
C GLY A 221 -9.79 -24.01 -5.87
N LEU A 222 -9.21 -22.84 -5.51
CA LEU A 222 -10.02 -21.72 -5.02
C LEU A 222 -10.46 -20.75 -6.14
N GLY A 223 -9.84 -20.79 -7.32
CA GLY A 223 -10.25 -20.08 -8.53
C GLY A 223 -11.03 -18.75 -8.30
N GLU A 224 -12.19 -18.66 -8.93
CA GLU A 224 -13.10 -17.51 -8.77
C GLU A 224 -13.68 -17.40 -7.35
N THR A 225 -13.91 -18.54 -6.66
CA THR A 225 -14.42 -18.56 -5.29
C THR A 225 -13.47 -17.84 -4.32
N GLY A 226 -12.17 -18.07 -4.44
CA GLY A 226 -11.17 -17.40 -3.59
C GLY A 226 -11.16 -15.89 -3.80
N VAL A 227 -11.41 -15.42 -5.02
CA VAL A 227 -11.52 -13.99 -5.33
C VAL A 227 -12.73 -13.37 -4.68
N GLN A 228 -13.89 -14.03 -4.82
CA GLN A 228 -15.13 -13.50 -4.26
C GLN A 228 -15.09 -13.46 -2.73
N VAL A 229 -14.50 -14.48 -2.09
CA VAL A 229 -14.26 -14.48 -0.64
C VAL A 229 -13.34 -13.35 -0.21
N PHE A 230 -12.33 -13.00 -1.04
CA PHE A 230 -11.40 -11.91 -0.74
C PHE A 230 -12.03 -10.52 -0.92
N ILE A 231 -12.92 -10.36 -1.91
CA ILE A 231 -13.59 -9.08 -2.19
C ILE A 231 -14.74 -8.83 -1.20
N ALA A 232 -15.46 -9.89 -0.78
CA ALA A 232 -16.59 -9.82 0.15
C ALA A 232 -16.16 -9.49 1.58
#